data_1d2f6c9324750eab492bfe599b08652e
#
_entry.id   1d2f6c9324750eab492bfe599b08652e
#
_cell.length_a   1.000
_cell.length_b   1.000
_cell.length_c   1.000
_cell.angle_alpha   90.00
_cell.angle_beta   90.00
_cell.angle_gamma   90.00
#
_symmetry.space_group_name_H-M   'P 1'
#
loop_
_entity.id
_entity.type
_entity.pdbx_description
1 polymer ?
#
loop_
_entity_poly.entity_id
_entity_poly.type
_entity_poly.pdbx_seq_one_letter_code
_entity_poly.pdbx_strand_id
1 'polypeptide(L)'
;MNDGRRTAIVVFRPSSVVNDLMREVAILGIGQTPVNEHWEKSLRHLAGEAVIAALADARMGAQQLEALYVGNMLSGPLNRQENLGALIADWVGARGVEAAKIEAACGSGAAAFRAGLMAVASGAMDTVAVVGVEKMTETGGPSTTAALATAADADWEAAQGLSFVAINALVMRRYMREYGWRHAD
;
A
#
# COMPACT_ATOMS: atom_id res chain seq x y z
N MET A 1 18.99 -11.37 16.30
CA MET A 1 18.32 -10.07 16.54
C MET A 1 17.43 -9.83 15.34
N ASN A 2 16.13 -9.98 15.51
CA ASN A 2 15.16 -9.98 14.42
C ASN A 2 14.65 -8.53 14.30
N ASP A 3 15.27 -7.73 13.42
CA ASP A 3 14.77 -6.38 13.11
C ASP A 3 13.64 -6.52 12.07
N GLY A 4 12.48 -6.86 12.59
CA GLY A 4 11.27 -7.02 11.79
C GLY A 4 10.66 -5.67 11.43
N ARG A 5 11.04 -5.10 10.29
CA ARG A 5 10.26 -4.01 9.68
C ARG A 5 8.92 -4.58 9.23
N ARG A 6 7.87 -4.12 9.85
CA ARG A 6 6.52 -4.68 9.73
C ARG A 6 5.69 -3.84 8.76
N THR A 7 5.19 -4.46 7.70
CA THR A 7 4.08 -3.90 6.92
C THR A 7 2.80 -4.23 7.67
N ALA A 8 2.14 -3.24 8.24
CA ALA A 8 0.94 -3.44 9.04
C ALA A 8 -0.29 -3.57 8.15
N ILE A 9 -1.08 -4.61 8.37
CA ILE A 9 -2.45 -4.71 7.90
C ILE A 9 -3.35 -4.42 9.09
N VAL A 10 -4.37 -3.63 8.83
CA VAL A 10 -5.25 -3.13 9.87
C VAL A 10 -6.66 -3.58 9.53
N VAL A 11 -7.31 -4.26 10.46
CA VAL A 11 -8.73 -4.55 10.40
C VAL A 11 -9.42 -3.58 11.35
N PHE A 12 -10.35 -2.79 10.84
CA PHE A 12 -11.08 -1.78 11.59
C PHE A 12 -12.47 -2.27 12.02
N ARG A 13 -12.92 -1.83 13.18
CA ARG A 13 -14.29 -1.99 13.66
C ARG A 13 -14.70 -0.78 14.51
N PRO A 14 -15.98 -0.35 14.50
CA PRO A 14 -16.43 0.71 15.38
C PRO A 14 -16.35 0.29 16.85
N SER A 15 -15.83 1.16 17.69
CA SER A 15 -16.03 1.08 19.13
C SER A 15 -17.31 1.86 19.49
N SER A 16 -18.10 1.34 20.41
CA SER A 16 -19.44 1.79 20.82
C SER A 16 -19.74 3.30 20.70
N VAL A 17 -20.96 3.56 20.27
CA VAL A 17 -21.68 4.83 20.07
C VAL A 17 -21.19 6.00 20.92
N VAL A 18 -20.68 7.02 20.25
CA VAL A 18 -20.62 8.39 20.73
C VAL A 18 -21.22 9.32 19.67
N ASN A 19 -21.93 10.32 20.14
CA ASN A 19 -22.81 11.22 19.43
C ASN A 19 -22.08 12.29 18.62
N ASP A 20 -21.15 11.87 17.75
CA ASP A 20 -20.43 12.75 16.80
C ASP A 20 -20.54 12.17 15.38
N LEU A 21 -20.40 13.02 14.39
CA LEU A 21 -20.54 12.75 12.95
C LEU A 21 -19.66 11.61 12.41
N MET A 22 -18.74 11.09 13.22
CA MET A 22 -17.83 9.99 12.87
C MET A 22 -17.71 8.98 14.02
N ARG A 23 -17.69 7.68 13.70
CA ARG A 23 -17.46 6.59 14.67
C ARG A 23 -16.00 6.51 15.08
N GLU A 24 -15.72 6.08 16.29
CA GLU A 24 -14.40 5.65 16.69
C GLU A 24 -14.01 4.37 15.94
N VAL A 25 -12.74 4.30 15.52
CA VAL A 25 -12.22 3.19 14.72
C VAL A 25 -11.10 2.50 15.48
N ALA A 26 -11.19 1.17 15.62
CA ALA A 26 -10.18 0.35 16.27
C ALA A 26 -9.47 -0.54 15.25
N ILE A 27 -8.18 -0.79 15.49
CA ILE A 27 -7.40 -1.81 14.79
C ILE A 27 -7.57 -3.13 15.56
N LEU A 28 -8.11 -4.15 14.88
CA LEU A 28 -8.40 -5.45 15.50
C LEU A 28 -7.28 -6.46 15.31
N GLY A 29 -6.56 -6.40 14.22
CA GLY A 29 -5.49 -7.34 13.92
C GLY A 29 -4.50 -6.79 12.92
N ILE A 30 -3.28 -7.29 13.00
CA ILE A 30 -2.17 -6.94 12.12
C ILE A 30 -1.54 -8.21 11.54
N GLY A 31 -1.08 -8.14 10.30
CA GLY A 31 -0.40 -9.24 9.62
C GLY A 31 0.68 -8.74 8.70
N GLN A 32 1.66 -9.60 8.44
CA GLN A 32 2.81 -9.22 7.62
C GLN A 32 3.45 -10.45 6.99
N THR A 33 3.91 -10.30 5.76
CA THR A 33 4.91 -11.18 5.16
C THR A 33 6.31 -10.61 5.37
N PRO A 34 7.36 -11.44 5.48
CA PRO A 34 8.74 -10.95 5.54
C PRO A 34 9.05 -10.06 4.32
N VAL A 35 9.72 -8.93 4.57
CA VAL A 35 10.21 -8.07 3.49
C VAL A 35 11.52 -8.67 2.97
N ASN A 36 11.46 -9.26 1.77
CA ASN A 36 12.58 -9.94 1.14
C ASN A 36 12.30 -10.13 -0.36
N GLU A 37 13.21 -10.79 -1.08
CA GLU A 37 12.98 -11.33 -2.41
C GLU A 37 12.11 -12.60 -2.30
N HIS A 38 11.02 -12.62 -3.05
CA HIS A 38 10.05 -13.73 -3.04
C HIS A 38 9.79 -14.20 -4.47
N TRP A 39 10.77 -14.85 -5.06
CA TRP A 39 10.70 -15.32 -6.45
C TRP A 39 9.56 -16.28 -6.72
N GLU A 40 9.19 -17.09 -5.71
CA GLU A 40 8.14 -18.10 -5.78
C GLU A 40 6.71 -17.56 -5.53
N LYS A 41 6.58 -16.31 -5.06
CA LYS A 41 5.29 -15.72 -4.69
C LYS A 41 4.90 -14.58 -5.62
N SER A 42 3.66 -14.58 -6.06
CA SER A 42 3.07 -13.42 -6.76
C SER A 42 2.61 -12.34 -5.77
N LEU A 43 2.27 -11.15 -6.28
CA LEU A 43 1.60 -10.09 -5.49
C LEU A 43 0.39 -10.60 -4.71
N ARG A 44 -0.42 -11.45 -5.35
CA ARG A 44 -1.61 -12.06 -4.74
C ARG A 44 -1.25 -12.88 -3.52
N HIS A 45 -0.19 -13.70 -3.59
CA HIS A 45 0.25 -14.52 -2.47
C HIS A 45 0.78 -13.65 -1.33
N LEU A 46 1.66 -12.69 -1.62
CA LEU A 46 2.24 -11.81 -0.61
C LEU A 46 1.18 -11.02 0.16
N ALA A 47 0.27 -10.38 -0.57
CA ALA A 47 -0.80 -9.61 0.06
C ALA A 47 -1.80 -10.51 0.79
N GLY A 48 -2.20 -11.61 0.15
CA GLY A 48 -3.18 -12.52 0.71
C GLY A 48 -2.71 -13.20 1.99
N GLU A 49 -1.47 -13.68 2.04
CA GLU A 49 -0.87 -14.24 3.28
C GLU A 49 -0.88 -13.23 4.42
N ALA A 50 -0.56 -11.96 4.12
CA ALA A 50 -0.57 -10.92 5.12
C ALA A 50 -2.01 -10.59 5.59
N VAL A 51 -3.02 -10.59 4.69
CA VAL A 51 -4.44 -10.44 5.06
C VAL A 51 -4.89 -11.61 5.94
N ILE A 52 -4.55 -12.85 5.58
CA ILE A 52 -4.90 -14.02 6.39
C ILE A 52 -4.26 -13.94 7.78
N ALA A 53 -3.01 -13.49 7.87
CA ALA A 53 -2.35 -13.31 9.16
C ALA A 53 -3.04 -12.25 10.02
N ALA A 54 -3.47 -11.13 9.42
CA ALA A 54 -4.21 -10.08 10.13
C ALA A 54 -5.60 -10.56 10.59
N LEU A 55 -6.31 -11.34 9.77
CA LEU A 55 -7.59 -11.94 10.14
C LEU A 55 -7.44 -12.93 11.29
N ALA A 56 -6.39 -13.75 11.26
CA ALA A 56 -6.08 -14.68 12.35
C ALA A 56 -5.77 -13.95 13.67
N ASP A 57 -5.00 -12.85 13.62
CA ASP A 57 -4.71 -12.02 14.79
C ASP A 57 -6.00 -11.37 15.34
N ALA A 58 -6.87 -10.88 14.45
CA ALA A 58 -8.19 -10.37 14.78
C ALA A 58 -9.20 -11.45 15.25
N ARG A 59 -8.87 -12.74 15.10
CA ARG A 59 -9.77 -13.90 15.29
C ARG A 59 -11.04 -13.82 14.45
N MET A 60 -10.88 -13.40 13.20
CA MET A 60 -11.97 -13.17 12.24
C MET A 60 -11.82 -14.05 11.00
N GLY A 61 -12.94 -14.37 10.37
CA GLY A 61 -12.98 -15.00 9.06
C GLY A 61 -13.13 -13.97 7.93
N ALA A 62 -12.67 -14.31 6.74
CA ALA A 62 -12.76 -13.44 5.57
C ALA A 62 -14.22 -13.05 5.19
N GLN A 63 -15.19 -13.89 5.56
CA GLN A 63 -16.61 -13.64 5.32
C GLN A 63 -17.20 -12.50 6.18
N GLN A 64 -16.47 -12.04 7.20
CA GLN A 64 -16.85 -10.93 8.05
C GLN A 64 -16.35 -9.57 7.51
N LEU A 65 -15.56 -9.58 6.43
CA LEU A 65 -15.14 -8.38 5.74
C LEU A 65 -16.27 -7.82 4.87
N GLU A 66 -16.39 -6.51 4.87
CA GLU A 66 -17.30 -5.77 3.98
C GLU A 66 -16.51 -5.05 2.87
N ALA A 67 -15.23 -4.72 3.14
CA ALA A 67 -14.35 -4.16 2.13
C ALA A 67 -12.90 -4.64 2.29
N LEU A 68 -12.16 -4.61 1.17
CA LEU A 68 -10.71 -4.83 1.11
C LEU A 68 -10.06 -3.77 0.23
N TYR A 69 -9.21 -2.92 0.81
CA TYR A 69 -8.47 -1.88 0.10
C TYR A 69 -6.98 -2.24 0.00
N VAL A 70 -6.45 -2.15 -1.22
CA VAL A 70 -5.07 -2.51 -1.53
C VAL A 70 -4.28 -1.28 -1.95
N GLY A 71 -3.30 -0.89 -1.15
CA GLY A 71 -2.34 0.15 -1.52
C GLY A 71 -1.24 -0.44 -2.40
N ASN A 72 -1.14 0.03 -3.65
CA ASN A 72 -0.13 -0.43 -4.60
C ASN A 72 0.04 0.59 -5.73
N MET A 73 1.27 0.78 -6.18
CA MET A 73 1.60 1.69 -7.28
C MET A 73 1.96 0.92 -8.57
N LEU A 74 2.82 -0.08 -8.47
CA LEU A 74 3.57 -0.61 -9.61
C LEU A 74 3.10 -1.98 -10.12
N SER A 75 1.96 -2.47 -9.66
CA SER A 75 1.45 -3.76 -10.11
C SER A 75 1.23 -3.85 -11.63
N GLY A 76 0.72 -2.80 -12.24
CA GLY A 76 0.59 -2.71 -13.70
C GLY A 76 1.94 -2.70 -14.40
N PRO A 77 2.80 -1.70 -14.17
CA PRO A 77 4.07 -1.55 -14.85
C PRO A 77 5.05 -2.72 -14.67
N LEU A 78 5.17 -3.27 -13.47
CA LEU A 78 6.16 -4.30 -13.17
C LEU A 78 5.62 -5.72 -13.20
N ASN A 79 4.37 -5.93 -12.79
CA ASN A 79 3.80 -7.28 -12.65
C ASN A 79 2.69 -7.57 -13.67
N ARG A 80 2.33 -6.59 -14.50
CA ARG A 80 1.23 -6.68 -15.50
C ARG A 80 -0.09 -7.12 -14.86
N GLN A 81 -0.32 -6.68 -13.60
CA GLN A 81 -1.49 -7.05 -12.83
C GLN A 81 -2.24 -5.80 -12.38
N GLU A 82 -3.45 -5.67 -12.86
CA GLU A 82 -4.44 -4.70 -12.36
C GLU A 82 -5.51 -5.40 -11.52
N ASN A 83 -6.47 -4.61 -11.00
CA ASN A 83 -7.60 -5.11 -10.20
C ASN A 83 -7.17 -5.94 -8.98
N LEU A 84 -6.09 -5.53 -8.31
CA LEU A 84 -5.55 -6.24 -7.15
C LEU A 84 -6.56 -6.42 -6.02
N GLY A 85 -7.45 -5.44 -5.81
CA GLY A 85 -8.48 -5.53 -4.79
C GLY A 85 -9.31 -6.80 -4.93
N ALA A 86 -9.95 -6.97 -6.08
CA ALA A 86 -10.79 -8.14 -6.36
C ALA A 86 -9.97 -9.45 -6.36
N LEU A 87 -8.76 -9.41 -6.93
CA LEU A 87 -7.88 -10.59 -6.99
C LEU A 87 -7.50 -11.10 -5.60
N ILE A 88 -7.18 -10.20 -4.68
CA ILE A 88 -6.78 -10.57 -3.31
C ILE A 88 -8.01 -10.95 -2.49
N ALA A 89 -9.14 -10.24 -2.65
CA ALA A 89 -10.39 -10.58 -1.98
C ALA A 89 -10.85 -12.01 -2.32
N ASP A 90 -10.83 -12.38 -3.60
CA ASP A 90 -11.16 -13.74 -4.04
C ASP A 90 -10.19 -14.77 -3.45
N TRP A 91 -8.90 -14.49 -3.46
CA TRP A 91 -7.87 -15.40 -2.97
C TRP A 91 -7.99 -15.69 -1.46
N VAL A 92 -8.32 -14.68 -0.65
CA VAL A 92 -8.53 -14.85 0.80
C VAL A 92 -9.92 -15.39 1.14
N GLY A 93 -10.80 -15.54 0.16
CA GLY A 93 -12.16 -16.04 0.34
C GLY A 93 -13.17 -14.98 0.80
N ALA A 94 -12.85 -13.70 0.71
CA ALA A 94 -13.79 -12.61 0.94
C ALA A 94 -14.66 -12.42 -0.32
N ARG A 95 -15.94 -12.74 -0.21
CA ARG A 95 -16.87 -12.71 -1.35
C ARG A 95 -17.99 -11.70 -1.12
N GLY A 96 -18.38 -11.01 -2.20
CA GLY A 96 -19.44 -9.98 -2.13
C GLY A 96 -19.01 -8.70 -1.39
N VAL A 97 -17.70 -8.49 -1.25
CA VAL A 97 -17.11 -7.32 -0.58
C VAL A 97 -16.77 -6.23 -1.59
N GLU A 98 -16.77 -4.99 -1.14
CA GLU A 98 -16.13 -3.92 -1.91
C GLU A 98 -14.61 -4.17 -1.96
N ALA A 99 -14.00 -4.10 -3.15
CA ALA A 99 -12.58 -4.36 -3.30
C ALA A 99 -11.95 -3.39 -4.29
N ALA A 100 -10.96 -2.61 -3.82
CA ALA A 100 -10.32 -1.58 -4.63
C ALA A 100 -8.81 -1.56 -4.46
N LYS A 101 -8.10 -1.23 -5.56
CA LYS A 101 -6.70 -0.79 -5.52
C LYS A 101 -6.67 0.72 -5.38
N ILE A 102 -5.86 1.22 -4.45
CA ILE A 102 -5.68 2.65 -4.18
C ILE A 102 -4.23 3.00 -4.48
N GLU A 103 -4.05 4.02 -5.29
CA GLU A 103 -2.75 4.49 -5.75
C GLU A 103 -2.52 5.94 -5.28
N ALA A 104 -1.36 6.19 -4.73
CA ALA A 104 -0.83 7.49 -4.34
C ALA A 104 0.71 7.43 -4.31
N ALA A 105 1.31 6.88 -5.37
CA ALA A 105 2.74 6.61 -5.47
C ALA A 105 3.27 5.88 -4.22
N CYS A 106 4.39 6.33 -3.66
CA CYS A 106 4.97 5.74 -2.43
C CYS A 106 4.05 5.85 -1.21
N GLY A 107 3.00 6.67 -1.26
CA GLY A 107 1.97 6.84 -0.22
C GLY A 107 0.76 5.91 -0.36
N SER A 108 0.74 5.00 -1.33
CA SER A 108 -0.44 4.16 -1.63
C SER A 108 -0.96 3.37 -0.43
N GLY A 109 -0.05 2.82 0.40
CA GLY A 109 -0.43 2.12 1.62
C GLY A 109 -1.14 3.03 2.63
N ALA A 110 -0.63 4.24 2.83
CA ALA A 110 -1.25 5.23 3.71
C ALA A 110 -2.59 5.74 3.15
N ALA A 111 -2.70 5.91 1.83
CA ALA A 111 -3.95 6.28 1.17
C ALA A 111 -5.02 5.19 1.32
N ALA A 112 -4.64 3.92 1.15
CA ALA A 112 -5.53 2.78 1.38
C ALA A 112 -5.96 2.68 2.86
N PHE A 113 -5.02 2.90 3.79
CA PHE A 113 -5.33 2.96 5.22
C PHE A 113 -6.35 4.06 5.54
N ARG A 114 -6.13 5.26 5.00
CA ARG A 114 -7.06 6.38 5.16
C ARG A 114 -8.44 6.06 4.59
N ALA A 115 -8.52 5.40 3.43
CA ALA A 115 -9.80 4.99 2.85
C ALA A 115 -10.53 4.00 3.76
N GLY A 116 -9.87 2.98 4.27
CA GLY A 116 -10.45 2.03 5.23
C GLY A 116 -10.90 2.70 6.52
N LEU A 117 -10.07 3.58 7.08
CA LEU A 117 -10.44 4.39 8.25
C LEU A 117 -11.72 5.18 8.00
N MET A 118 -11.80 5.87 6.87
CA MET A 118 -12.97 6.70 6.54
C MET A 118 -14.23 5.87 6.26
N ALA A 119 -14.09 4.70 5.62
CA ALA A 119 -15.20 3.79 5.38
C ALA A 119 -15.86 3.34 6.69
N VAL A 120 -15.05 3.01 7.70
CA VAL A 120 -15.58 2.62 9.03
C VAL A 120 -16.05 3.83 9.83
N ALA A 121 -15.26 4.90 9.85
CA ALA A 121 -15.61 6.11 10.61
C ALA A 121 -16.91 6.76 10.13
N SER A 122 -17.19 6.75 8.83
CA SER A 122 -18.44 7.26 8.26
C SER A 122 -19.66 6.37 8.51
N GLY A 123 -19.45 5.12 8.92
CA GLY A 123 -20.50 4.13 9.09
C GLY A 123 -20.94 3.44 7.80
N ALA A 124 -20.25 3.67 6.69
CA ALA A 124 -20.52 2.98 5.43
C ALA A 124 -20.18 1.49 5.51
N MET A 125 -19.16 1.15 6.31
CA MET A 125 -18.69 -0.22 6.56
C MET A 125 -18.48 -0.42 8.06
N ASP A 126 -18.60 -1.66 8.53
CA ASP A 126 -18.28 -2.02 9.92
C ASP A 126 -16.91 -2.70 10.02
N THR A 127 -16.50 -3.42 8.97
CA THR A 127 -15.25 -4.19 9.00
C THR A 127 -14.54 -4.14 7.66
N VAL A 128 -13.32 -3.59 7.67
CA VAL A 128 -12.50 -3.38 6.47
C VAL A 128 -11.12 -3.96 6.68
N ALA A 129 -10.61 -4.67 5.68
CA ALA A 129 -9.20 -5.03 5.58
C ALA A 129 -8.46 -4.02 4.70
N VAL A 130 -7.26 -3.62 5.12
CA VAL A 130 -6.37 -2.79 4.32
C VAL A 130 -5.02 -3.48 4.20
N VAL A 131 -4.48 -3.57 2.99
CA VAL A 131 -3.17 -4.17 2.72
C VAL A 131 -2.35 -3.29 1.80
N GLY A 132 -1.07 -3.09 2.13
CA GLY A 132 -0.07 -2.54 1.21
C GLY A 132 0.81 -3.66 0.67
N VAL A 133 1.05 -3.67 -0.62
CA VAL A 133 1.93 -4.66 -1.25
C VAL A 133 2.64 -4.04 -2.45
N GLU A 134 3.93 -4.32 -2.58
CA GLU A 134 4.71 -3.97 -3.77
C GLU A 134 5.71 -5.08 -4.08
N LYS A 135 5.96 -5.35 -5.36
CA LYS A 135 6.85 -6.42 -5.80
C LYS A 135 7.72 -5.91 -6.94
N MET A 136 8.97 -5.61 -6.63
CA MET A 136 9.91 -4.93 -7.54
C MET A 136 11.20 -5.73 -7.81
N THR A 137 11.41 -6.85 -7.12
CA THR A 137 12.71 -7.55 -7.11
C THR A 137 12.95 -8.44 -8.32
N GLU A 138 11.88 -8.91 -9.00
CA GLU A 138 12.00 -9.78 -10.18
C GLU A 138 12.21 -9.02 -11.50
N THR A 139 12.31 -7.70 -11.45
CA THR A 139 12.57 -6.87 -12.63
C THR A 139 13.95 -6.26 -12.56
N GLY A 140 14.63 -6.15 -13.72
CA GLY A 140 15.94 -5.53 -13.79
C GLY A 140 15.91 -4.05 -13.36
N GLY A 141 17.02 -3.57 -12.79
CA GLY A 141 17.16 -2.21 -12.29
C GLY A 141 16.65 -1.09 -13.23
N PRO A 142 16.94 -1.13 -14.53
CA PRO A 142 16.41 -0.14 -15.49
C PRO A 142 14.88 -0.11 -15.54
N SER A 143 14.23 -1.28 -15.55
CA SER A 143 12.77 -1.37 -15.58
C SER A 143 12.14 -0.87 -14.29
N THR A 144 12.72 -1.20 -13.15
CA THR A 144 12.27 -0.70 -11.83
C THR A 144 12.43 0.83 -11.76
N THR A 145 13.57 1.36 -12.23
CA THR A 145 13.81 2.81 -12.27
C THR A 145 12.80 3.53 -13.17
N ALA A 146 12.51 2.97 -14.35
CA ALA A 146 11.50 3.54 -15.26
C ALA A 146 10.09 3.48 -14.64
N ALA A 147 9.73 2.37 -13.98
CA ALA A 147 8.45 2.25 -13.31
C ALA A 147 8.30 3.26 -12.15
N LEU A 148 9.34 3.44 -11.34
CA LEU A 148 9.33 4.45 -10.27
C LEU A 148 9.19 5.88 -10.82
N ALA A 149 9.74 6.16 -12.00
CA ALA A 149 9.65 7.47 -12.65
C ALA A 149 8.21 7.82 -13.08
N THR A 150 7.28 6.84 -13.15
CA THR A 150 5.86 7.14 -13.42
C THR A 150 5.16 7.92 -12.32
N ALA A 151 5.79 8.09 -11.15
CA ALA A 151 5.32 9.00 -10.11
C ALA A 151 5.62 10.49 -10.39
N ALA A 152 6.45 10.76 -11.39
CA ALA A 152 6.81 12.10 -11.81
C ALA A 152 5.86 12.62 -12.89
N ASP A 153 5.91 13.93 -13.16
CA ASP A 153 5.17 14.54 -14.27
C ASP A 153 5.69 14.01 -15.60
N ALA A 154 4.80 13.39 -16.39
CA ALA A 154 5.16 12.75 -17.65
C ALA A 154 5.62 13.77 -18.70
N ASP A 155 4.98 14.95 -18.75
CA ASP A 155 5.21 15.96 -19.79
C ASP A 155 6.42 16.85 -19.47
N TRP A 156 6.63 17.15 -18.20
CA TRP A 156 7.66 18.11 -17.76
C TRP A 156 8.93 17.46 -17.22
N GLU A 157 8.83 16.28 -16.65
CA GLU A 157 9.96 15.60 -16.01
C GLU A 157 10.41 14.36 -16.79
N ALA A 158 9.50 13.41 -16.99
CA ALA A 158 9.84 12.17 -17.70
C ALA A 158 10.19 12.40 -19.17
N ALA A 159 9.51 13.33 -19.86
CA ALA A 159 9.80 13.71 -21.26
C ALA A 159 11.21 14.30 -21.44
N GLN A 160 11.80 14.84 -20.38
CA GLN A 160 13.20 15.32 -20.38
C GLN A 160 14.22 14.21 -20.10
N GLY A 161 13.78 12.96 -19.95
CA GLY A 161 14.64 11.83 -19.63
C GLY A 161 15.07 11.77 -18.16
N LEU A 162 14.39 12.48 -17.26
CA LEU A 162 14.71 12.49 -15.86
C LEU A 162 14.25 11.17 -15.20
N SER A 163 15.19 10.49 -14.55
CA SER A 163 14.84 9.40 -13.65
C SER A 163 14.37 9.94 -12.30
N PHE A 164 13.67 9.11 -11.52
CA PHE A 164 13.26 9.47 -10.16
C PHE A 164 14.44 9.91 -9.28
N VAL A 165 15.59 9.25 -9.40
CA VAL A 165 16.83 9.62 -8.68
C VAL A 165 17.38 10.96 -9.16
N ALA A 166 17.33 11.24 -10.46
CA ALA A 166 17.77 12.52 -11.02
C ALA A 166 16.93 13.70 -10.52
N ILE A 167 15.61 13.53 -10.43
CA ILE A 167 14.71 14.56 -9.88
C ILE A 167 15.07 14.84 -8.40
N ASN A 168 15.27 13.82 -7.60
CA ASN A 168 15.70 14.00 -6.21
C ASN A 168 17.07 14.69 -6.10
N ALA A 169 18.01 14.40 -7.01
CA ALA A 169 19.31 15.07 -7.07
C ALA A 169 19.17 16.57 -7.41
N LEU A 170 18.23 16.92 -8.30
CA LEU A 170 17.92 18.32 -8.61
C LEU A 170 17.35 19.06 -7.40
N VAL A 171 16.43 18.44 -6.66
CA VAL A 171 15.87 18.99 -5.42
C VAL A 171 16.98 19.20 -4.39
N MET A 172 17.88 18.22 -4.21
CA MET A 172 19.02 18.33 -3.31
C MET A 172 19.93 19.50 -3.71
N ARG A 173 20.27 19.62 -5.00
CA ARG A 173 21.09 20.74 -5.49
C ARG A 173 20.42 22.10 -5.26
N ARG A 174 19.11 22.19 -5.44
CA ARG A 174 18.35 23.42 -5.16
C ARG A 174 18.42 23.76 -3.67
N TYR A 175 18.24 22.77 -2.79
CA TYR A 175 18.36 22.93 -1.35
C TYR A 175 19.76 23.43 -0.95
N MET A 176 20.80 22.78 -1.45
CA MET A 176 22.19 23.17 -1.17
C MET A 176 22.46 24.62 -1.58
N ARG A 177 21.98 25.02 -2.77
CA ARG A 177 22.13 26.39 -3.25
C ARG A 177 21.37 27.41 -2.39
N GLU A 178 20.15 27.09 -1.99
CA GLU A 178 19.28 27.98 -1.22
C GLU A 178 19.84 28.23 0.19
N TYR A 179 20.35 27.20 0.82
CA TYR A 179 20.81 27.22 2.22
C TYR A 179 22.34 27.25 2.39
N GLY A 180 23.10 27.37 1.31
CA GLY A 180 24.56 27.48 1.35
C GLY A 180 25.30 26.21 1.69
N TRP A 181 24.66 25.02 1.62
CA TRP A 181 25.31 23.74 1.86
C TRP A 181 26.17 23.28 0.70
N ARG A 182 27.20 22.50 0.98
CA ARG A 182 28.09 21.89 0.00
C ARG A 182 27.97 20.38 0.04
N HIS A 183 28.39 19.71 -1.02
CA HIS A 183 28.37 18.25 -1.14
C HIS A 183 29.20 17.52 -0.07
N ALA A 184 30.17 18.21 0.53
CA ALA A 184 31.05 17.67 1.57
C ALA A 184 30.53 17.91 3.00
N ASP A 185 29.43 18.65 3.15
CA ASP A 185 28.79 18.94 4.44
C ASP A 185 27.73 17.86 4.75
#